data_a3d2a56e1a6b0ffd9d1751c131f093de
#
_entry.id   a3d2a56e1a6b0ffd9d1751c131f093de
#
_cell.length_a   1.000
_cell.length_b   1.000
_cell.length_c   1.000
_cell.angle_alpha   90.00
_cell.angle_beta   90.00
_cell.angle_gamma   90.00
#
_symmetry.space_group_name_H-M   'P 1'
#
loop_
_entity.id
_entity.type
_entity.pdbx_description
1 polymer ?
#
loop_
_entity_poly.entity_id
_entity_poly.type
_entity_poly.pdbx_seq_one_letter_code
_entity_poly.pdbx_strand_id
1 'polypeptide(L)'
;MHIFSKLDAFEQERSARLAHPKLSQYPTPFKINVGKLNAGVWPSSVPDLAVMEIRYGMSPNETVETAKAEFEAFIEQICSEDPWLSEHRPELEWLGTCWHPISVDENEELIQLVNQNMRLVRKRETEITGIA
;
A
#
# COMPACT_ATOMS: atom_id res chain seq x y z
N MET A 1 10.59 -16.88 -0.82
CA MET A 1 9.15 -16.97 -0.42
C MET A 1 8.87 -16.41 0.98
N HIS A 2 9.88 -16.35 1.88
CA HIS A 2 9.68 -15.88 3.27
C HIS A 2 9.16 -14.45 3.35
N ILE A 3 9.77 -13.49 2.66
CA ILE A 3 9.28 -12.09 2.60
C ILE A 3 7.83 -12.03 2.12
N PHE A 4 7.52 -12.70 1.00
CA PHE A 4 6.16 -12.73 0.46
C PHE A 4 5.10 -13.18 1.49
N SER A 5 5.40 -14.21 2.27
CA SER A 5 4.47 -14.74 3.28
C SER A 5 4.20 -13.81 4.47
N LYS A 6 5.04 -12.78 4.66
CA LYS A 6 4.90 -11.79 5.74
C LYS A 6 4.15 -10.52 5.31
N LEU A 7 4.01 -10.29 3.99
CA LEU A 7 3.41 -9.06 3.47
C LEU A 7 1.95 -8.89 3.87
N ASP A 8 1.16 -9.96 3.89
CA ASP A 8 -0.26 -9.92 4.25
C ASP A 8 -0.48 -9.47 5.70
N ALA A 9 0.28 -10.03 6.64
CA ALA A 9 0.22 -9.63 8.05
C ALA A 9 0.63 -8.16 8.25
N PHE A 10 1.66 -7.71 7.54
CA PHE A 10 2.11 -6.32 7.56
C PHE A 10 1.05 -5.37 6.96
N GLU A 11 0.42 -5.73 5.84
CA GLU A 11 -0.69 -4.98 5.25
C GLU A 11 -1.85 -4.79 6.24
N GLN A 12 -2.25 -5.88 6.92
CA GLN A 12 -3.35 -5.87 7.87
C GLN A 12 -3.05 -4.99 9.09
N GLU A 13 -1.87 -5.17 9.70
CA GLU A 13 -1.42 -4.35 10.83
C GLU A 13 -1.37 -2.86 10.46
N ARG A 14 -0.75 -2.57 9.33
CA ARG A 14 -0.59 -1.22 8.82
C ARG A 14 -1.95 -0.56 8.52
N SER A 15 -2.85 -1.29 7.87
CA SER A 15 -4.21 -0.81 7.57
C SER A 15 -5.03 -0.53 8.83
N ALA A 16 -4.87 -1.35 9.87
CA ALA A 16 -5.55 -1.14 11.15
C ALA A 16 -5.00 0.09 11.89
N ARG A 17 -3.69 0.26 11.92
CA ARG A 17 -3.01 1.37 12.61
C ARG A 17 -3.22 2.72 11.94
N LEU A 18 -3.26 2.75 10.60
CA LEU A 18 -3.40 3.96 9.80
C LEU A 18 -4.86 4.24 9.40
N ALA A 19 -5.82 3.62 10.08
CA ALA A 19 -7.24 3.75 9.76
C ALA A 19 -7.67 5.19 9.48
N HIS A 20 -8.44 5.38 8.41
CA HIS A 20 -8.93 6.69 7.99
C HIS A 20 -10.46 6.66 7.84
N PRO A 21 -11.22 7.58 8.43
CA PRO A 21 -12.69 7.55 8.44
C PRO A 21 -13.32 7.41 7.06
N LYS A 22 -12.80 8.13 6.06
CA LYS A 22 -13.32 8.12 4.68
C LYS A 22 -13.01 6.83 3.91
N LEU A 23 -12.20 5.93 4.48
CA LEU A 23 -11.80 4.67 3.89
C LEU A 23 -12.33 3.46 4.68
N SER A 24 -13.25 3.68 5.63
CA SER A 24 -13.80 2.66 6.52
C SER A 24 -14.55 1.53 5.80
N GLN A 25 -15.00 1.75 4.55
CA GLN A 25 -15.62 0.73 3.71
C GLN A 25 -14.63 -0.34 3.21
N TYR A 26 -13.32 -0.06 3.29
CA TYR A 26 -12.28 -1.00 2.87
C TYR A 26 -11.67 -1.69 4.10
N PRO A 27 -11.67 -3.03 4.17
CA PRO A 27 -11.04 -3.76 5.28
C PRO A 27 -9.52 -3.50 5.37
N THR A 28 -8.86 -3.40 4.22
CA THR A 28 -7.42 -3.10 4.09
C THR A 28 -7.24 -2.02 3.03
N PRO A 29 -7.38 -0.72 3.39
CA PRO A 29 -7.34 0.37 2.42
C PRO A 29 -5.94 0.61 1.83
N PHE A 30 -4.88 0.26 2.56
CA PHE A 30 -3.48 0.53 2.16
C PHE A 30 -2.82 -0.73 1.66
N LYS A 31 -3.28 -1.20 0.50
CA LYS A 31 -2.88 -2.46 -0.13
C LYS A 31 -1.38 -2.53 -0.44
N ILE A 32 -0.82 -3.72 -0.18
CA ILE A 32 0.51 -4.12 -0.60
C ILE A 32 0.34 -5.23 -1.65
N ASN A 33 0.36 -4.86 -2.92
CA ASN A 33 0.11 -5.79 -3.99
C ASN A 33 1.41 -6.22 -4.69
N VAL A 34 1.73 -7.50 -4.62
CA VAL A 34 2.79 -8.09 -5.43
C VAL A 34 2.24 -8.35 -6.84
N GLY A 35 2.49 -7.42 -7.75
CA GLY A 35 1.99 -7.46 -9.12
C GLY A 35 2.78 -8.40 -10.02
N LYS A 36 4.08 -8.59 -9.72
CA LYS A 36 4.95 -9.51 -10.46
C LYS A 36 5.90 -10.23 -9.52
N LEU A 37 6.15 -11.50 -9.83
CA LEU A 37 7.17 -12.33 -9.19
C LEU A 37 7.82 -13.18 -10.27
N ASN A 38 9.10 -12.94 -10.50
CA ASN A 38 9.90 -13.68 -11.48
C ASN A 38 11.08 -14.36 -10.78
N ALA A 39 11.30 -15.65 -11.05
CA ALA A 39 12.43 -16.39 -10.54
C ALA A 39 12.84 -17.50 -11.50
N GLY A 40 14.17 -17.64 -11.73
CA GLY A 40 14.74 -18.67 -12.57
C GLY A 40 14.54 -18.44 -14.07
N VAL A 41 15.32 -19.16 -14.87
CA VAL A 41 15.36 -19.06 -16.34
C VAL A 41 15.16 -20.41 -17.04
N TRP A 42 15.36 -21.53 -16.31
CA TRP A 42 15.31 -22.87 -16.86
C TRP A 42 14.74 -23.87 -15.87
N PRO A 43 13.84 -24.80 -16.30
CA PRO A 43 13.16 -25.74 -15.38
C PRO A 43 14.08 -26.68 -14.62
N SER A 44 15.28 -26.96 -15.15
CA SER A 44 16.25 -27.89 -14.55
C SER A 44 17.36 -27.18 -13.75
N SER A 45 17.26 -25.87 -13.55
CA SER A 45 18.21 -25.10 -12.73
C SER A 45 17.54 -24.54 -11.49
N VAL A 46 18.34 -24.44 -10.41
CA VAL A 46 17.89 -23.70 -9.21
C VAL A 46 17.94 -22.22 -9.54
N PRO A 47 16.87 -21.45 -9.25
CA PRO A 47 16.88 -20.00 -9.42
C PRO A 47 17.98 -19.33 -8.59
N ASP A 48 18.78 -18.51 -9.22
CA ASP A 48 19.83 -17.68 -8.60
C ASP A 48 19.35 -16.27 -8.28
N LEU A 49 18.27 -15.82 -8.95
CA LEU A 49 17.65 -14.52 -8.75
C LEU A 49 16.13 -14.64 -8.67
N ALA A 50 15.54 -13.92 -7.72
CA ALA A 50 14.09 -13.70 -7.64
C ALA A 50 13.81 -12.20 -7.53
N VAL A 51 12.91 -11.70 -8.39
CA VAL A 51 12.50 -10.28 -8.41
C VAL A 51 11.01 -10.16 -8.15
N MET A 52 10.63 -9.35 -7.19
CA MET A 52 9.24 -8.97 -6.92
C MET A 52 9.02 -7.49 -7.23
N GLU A 53 7.98 -7.19 -8.02
CA GLU A 53 7.51 -5.83 -8.19
C GLU A 53 6.25 -5.64 -7.34
N ILE A 54 6.32 -4.69 -6.43
CA ILE A 54 5.30 -4.47 -5.40
C ILE A 54 4.72 -3.06 -5.56
N ARG A 55 3.39 -2.95 -5.54
CA ARG A 55 2.70 -1.68 -5.33
C ARG A 55 2.42 -1.52 -3.84
N TYR A 56 2.90 -0.41 -3.27
CA TYR A 56 2.76 -0.09 -1.85
C TYR A 56 1.79 1.08 -1.67
N GLY A 57 0.64 0.82 -1.05
CA GLY A 57 -0.39 1.83 -0.78
C GLY A 57 -0.06 2.68 0.43
N MET A 58 -0.34 3.99 0.36
CA MET A 58 -0.08 4.95 1.44
C MET A 58 -1.37 5.53 2.00
N SER A 59 -1.34 5.86 3.30
CA SER A 59 -2.41 6.58 3.97
C SER A 59 -2.34 8.09 3.69
N PRO A 60 -3.48 8.82 3.62
CA PRO A 60 -3.49 10.27 3.61
C PRO A 60 -2.78 10.94 4.79
N ASN A 61 -2.55 10.20 5.87
CA ASN A 61 -1.88 10.68 7.07
C ASN A 61 -0.36 10.42 7.09
N GLU A 62 0.20 9.91 5.97
CA GLU A 62 1.62 9.62 5.83
C GLU A 62 2.29 10.53 4.81
N THR A 63 3.60 10.71 4.97
CA THR A 63 4.46 11.21 3.89
C THR A 63 5.08 10.05 3.12
N VAL A 64 5.57 10.32 1.91
CA VAL A 64 6.27 9.33 1.09
C VAL A 64 7.50 8.79 1.83
N GLU A 65 8.22 9.68 2.51
CA GLU A 65 9.44 9.36 3.26
C GLU A 65 9.14 8.42 4.44
N THR A 66 8.07 8.70 5.20
CA THR A 66 7.69 7.85 6.33
C THR A 66 7.19 6.49 5.86
N ALA A 67 6.42 6.44 4.78
CA ALA A 67 5.93 5.19 4.21
C ALA A 67 7.06 4.31 3.66
N LYS A 68 8.05 4.92 2.99
CA LYS A 68 9.25 4.21 2.51
C LYS A 68 10.07 3.66 3.67
N ALA A 69 10.39 4.50 4.65
CA ALA A 69 11.18 4.10 5.81
C ALA A 69 10.51 2.96 6.60
N GLU A 70 9.19 2.96 6.69
CA GLU A 70 8.45 1.87 7.33
C GLU A 70 8.59 0.55 6.57
N PHE A 71 8.46 0.58 5.24
CA PHE A 71 8.62 -0.64 4.43
C PHE A 71 10.07 -1.16 4.48
N GLU A 72 11.05 -0.26 4.43
CA GLU A 72 12.47 -0.60 4.56
C GLU A 72 12.76 -1.24 5.92
N ALA A 73 12.21 -0.67 7.01
CA ALA A 73 12.35 -1.25 8.35
C ALA A 73 11.69 -2.63 8.47
N PHE A 74 10.53 -2.82 7.84
CA PHE A 74 9.86 -4.13 7.77
C PHE A 74 10.72 -5.18 7.06
N ILE A 75 11.33 -4.85 5.93
CA ILE A 75 12.25 -5.75 5.21
C ILE A 75 13.49 -6.05 6.06
N GLU A 76 14.07 -5.04 6.70
CA GLU A 76 15.22 -5.20 7.59
C GLU A 76 14.91 -6.13 8.77
N GLN A 77 13.74 -6.00 9.37
CA GLN A 77 13.30 -6.88 10.45
C GLN A 77 13.23 -8.32 9.98
N ILE A 78 12.58 -8.61 8.85
CA ILE A 78 12.49 -9.97 8.29
C ILE A 78 13.88 -10.55 8.02
N CYS A 79 14.78 -9.73 7.47
CA CYS A 79 16.15 -10.16 7.18
C CYS A 79 16.92 -10.50 8.45
N SER A 80 16.68 -9.77 9.55
CA SER A 80 17.32 -10.04 10.83
C SER A 80 16.81 -11.32 11.52
N GLU A 81 15.56 -11.70 11.25
CA GLU A 81 14.90 -12.86 11.83
C GLU A 81 15.20 -14.18 11.07
N ASP A 82 15.67 -14.09 9.83
CA ASP A 82 15.94 -15.25 8.98
C ASP A 82 17.45 -15.44 8.77
N PRO A 83 18.05 -16.60 9.16
CA PRO A 83 19.50 -16.80 9.05
C PRO A 83 20.06 -16.69 7.63
N TRP A 84 19.29 -17.09 6.61
CA TRP A 84 19.73 -17.00 5.22
C TRP A 84 19.63 -15.54 4.72
N LEU A 85 18.52 -14.85 4.98
CA LEU A 85 18.33 -13.48 4.56
C LEU A 85 19.25 -12.50 5.29
N SER A 86 19.72 -12.83 6.50
CA SER A 86 20.70 -12.00 7.21
C SER A 86 22.04 -11.90 6.47
N GLU A 87 22.41 -12.96 5.75
CA GLU A 87 23.63 -13.03 4.93
C GLU A 87 23.38 -12.66 3.45
N HIS A 88 22.14 -12.82 2.96
CA HIS A 88 21.73 -12.62 1.56
C HIS A 88 20.57 -11.61 1.48
N ARG A 89 20.86 -10.38 1.82
CA ARG A 89 19.86 -9.31 1.87
C ARG A 89 19.31 -8.97 0.49
N PRO A 90 17.99 -8.76 0.36
CA PRO A 90 17.42 -8.29 -0.88
C PRO A 90 17.84 -6.84 -1.14
N GLU A 91 18.05 -6.51 -2.39
CA GLU A 91 18.13 -5.13 -2.86
C GLU A 91 16.72 -4.55 -2.94
N LEU A 92 16.52 -3.35 -2.39
CA LEU A 92 15.26 -2.63 -2.44
C LEU A 92 15.41 -1.39 -3.34
N GLU A 93 14.62 -1.32 -4.39
CA GLU A 93 14.63 -0.19 -5.32
C GLU A 93 13.23 0.42 -5.41
N TRP A 94 13.13 1.75 -5.28
CA TRP A 94 11.88 2.49 -5.44
C TRP A 94 11.75 2.97 -6.88
N LEU A 95 10.88 2.30 -7.65
CA LEU A 95 10.66 2.56 -9.06
C LEU A 95 9.38 3.36 -9.31
N GLY A 96 9.36 4.09 -10.41
CA GLY A 96 8.17 4.74 -10.92
C GLY A 96 7.77 6.05 -10.22
N THR A 97 6.58 6.52 -10.56
CA THR A 97 6.03 7.76 -10.00
C THR A 97 5.38 7.49 -8.64
N CYS A 98 5.78 8.25 -7.64
CA CYS A 98 5.11 8.25 -6.35
C CYS A 98 3.89 9.18 -6.41
N TRP A 99 2.73 8.64 -6.12
CA TRP A 99 1.48 9.41 -5.99
C TRP A 99 1.32 9.81 -4.54
N HIS A 100 1.39 11.12 -4.28
CA HIS A 100 1.10 11.64 -2.95
C HIS A 100 -0.37 11.39 -2.59
N PRO A 101 -0.66 10.88 -1.39
CA PRO A 101 -2.02 10.76 -0.94
C PRO A 101 -2.67 12.14 -0.81
N ILE A 102 -3.93 12.25 -1.19
CA ILE A 102 -4.69 13.50 -1.14
C ILE A 102 -5.86 13.33 -0.19
N SER A 103 -6.03 14.28 0.73
CA SER A 103 -7.22 14.40 1.56
C SER A 103 -7.81 15.81 1.35
N VAL A 104 -9.09 15.85 0.95
CA VAL A 104 -9.82 17.10 0.76
C VAL A 104 -10.80 17.27 1.92
N ASP A 105 -10.94 18.51 2.45
CA ASP A 105 -11.94 18.84 3.45
C ASP A 105 -13.35 18.72 2.82
N GLU A 106 -14.25 18.07 3.52
CA GLU A 106 -15.65 17.93 3.08
C GLU A 106 -16.36 19.27 2.99
N ASN A 107 -15.90 20.29 3.72
CA ASN A 107 -16.47 21.62 3.72
C ASN A 107 -15.98 22.50 2.56
N GLU A 108 -15.06 22.01 1.74
CA GLU A 108 -14.63 22.73 0.54
C GLU A 108 -15.83 23.08 -0.35
N GLU A 109 -15.86 24.32 -0.85
CA GLU A 109 -16.98 24.88 -1.61
C GLU A 109 -17.40 23.98 -2.80
N LEU A 110 -16.41 23.46 -3.53
CA LEU A 110 -16.67 22.56 -4.67
C LEU A 110 -17.37 21.27 -4.21
N ILE A 111 -16.91 20.66 -3.11
CA ILE A 111 -17.52 19.44 -2.56
C ILE A 111 -18.96 19.69 -2.16
N GLN A 112 -19.22 20.80 -1.46
CA GLN A 112 -20.57 21.17 -1.05
C GLN A 112 -21.48 21.48 -2.25
N LEU A 113 -20.98 22.17 -3.26
CA LEU A 113 -21.74 22.47 -4.48
C LEU A 113 -22.12 21.20 -5.24
N VAL A 114 -21.17 20.27 -5.41
CA VAL A 114 -21.42 18.96 -6.04
C VAL A 114 -22.48 18.19 -5.25
N ASN A 115 -22.34 18.12 -3.92
CA ASN A 115 -23.26 17.42 -3.04
C ASN A 115 -24.69 17.96 -3.14
N GLN A 116 -24.85 19.28 -3.10
CA GLN A 116 -26.15 19.95 -3.25
C GLN A 116 -26.81 19.64 -4.60
N ASN A 117 -26.06 19.77 -5.70
CA ASN A 117 -26.57 19.48 -7.03
C ASN A 117 -26.90 17.98 -7.22
N MET A 118 -26.11 17.08 -6.66
CA MET A 118 -26.40 15.65 -6.70
C MET A 118 -27.69 15.31 -5.95
N ARG A 119 -27.94 15.91 -4.78
CA ARG A 119 -29.20 15.75 -4.03
C ARG A 119 -30.40 16.23 -4.87
N LEU A 120 -30.31 17.40 -5.52
CA LEU A 120 -31.37 17.92 -6.37
C LEU A 120 -31.68 17.00 -7.55
N VAL A 121 -30.66 16.52 -8.25
CA VAL A 121 -30.82 15.69 -9.45
C VAL A 121 -31.23 14.26 -9.10
N ARG A 122 -30.56 13.63 -8.12
CA ARG A 122 -30.75 12.21 -7.76
C ARG A 122 -31.88 12.01 -6.75
N LYS A 123 -32.35 13.06 -6.06
CA LYS A 123 -33.38 13.03 -5.00
C LYS A 123 -33.08 12.01 -3.88
N ARG A 124 -31.80 11.84 -3.55
CA ARG A 124 -31.32 10.96 -2.48
C ARG A 124 -30.10 11.57 -1.81
N GLU A 125 -29.87 11.16 -0.57
CA GLU A 125 -28.64 11.53 0.14
C GLU A 125 -27.40 11.00 -0.60
N THR A 126 -26.35 11.78 -0.53
CA THR A 126 -25.05 11.46 -1.08
C THR A 126 -24.05 11.26 0.05
N GLU A 127 -23.20 10.30 -0.09
CA GLU A 127 -22.13 10.00 0.85
C GLU A 127 -20.79 10.44 0.25
N ILE A 128 -19.95 11.06 1.07
CA ILE A 128 -18.59 11.46 0.69
C ILE A 128 -17.64 10.40 1.20
N THR A 129 -17.02 9.66 0.29
CA THR A 129 -16.12 8.56 0.60
C THR A 129 -14.75 8.76 -0.04
N GLY A 130 -13.73 8.10 0.49
CA GLY A 130 -12.42 8.00 -0.13
C GLY A 130 -12.35 6.83 -1.12
N ILE A 131 -11.30 6.84 -1.94
CA ILE A 131 -10.91 5.74 -2.84
C ILE A 131 -9.55 5.24 -2.38
N ALA A 132 -9.41 3.91 -2.21
CA ALA A 132 -8.18 3.22 -1.82
C ALA A 132 -7.56 2.48 -3.02
#